data_32e4ba7282b26888a7e9600eedcad86d
#
_entry.id   32e4ba7282b26888a7e9600eedcad86d
#
_cell.length_a   1.000
_cell.length_b   1.000
_cell.length_c   1.000
_cell.angle_alpha   90.00
_cell.angle_beta   90.00
_cell.angle_gamma   90.00
#
_symmetry.space_group_name_H-M   'P 1'
#
loop_
_entity.id
_entity.type
_entity.pdbx_description
1 polymer ?
#
loop_
_entity_poly.entity_id
_entity_poly.type
_entity_poly.pdbx_seq_one_letter_code
_entity_poly.pdbx_strand_id
1 'polypeptide(L)'
;KFASSTGDIVYLRSAPSAGALYPAEIYLISRGTSQLPTGLYNYQVKTHSLVRFWDDHPWQRLQEACFWHLALEHTHLALVTSVVFQRSVWRYQARAYRRVCLDTGHLLGNIELAASLCDYRPHVIGGFVDDGVNDVL
;
A
#
# COMPACT_ATOMS: atom_id res chain seq x y z
N LYS A 1 -13.32 -13.66 -8.88
CA LYS A 1 -13.05 -13.83 -10.32
C LYS A 1 -14.37 -13.80 -11.04
N PHE A 2 -14.49 -13.01 -12.09
CA PHE A 2 -15.63 -13.00 -12.99
C PHE A 2 -15.14 -13.29 -14.39
N ALA A 3 -15.87 -14.11 -15.16
CA ALA A 3 -15.64 -14.22 -16.59
C ALA A 3 -16.33 -13.05 -17.29
N SER A 4 -15.61 -12.32 -18.15
CA SER A 4 -16.22 -11.32 -19.02
C SER A 4 -17.05 -12.02 -20.10
N SER A 5 -17.88 -11.27 -20.82
CA SER A 5 -18.62 -11.79 -22.00
C SER A 5 -17.67 -12.29 -23.12
N THR A 6 -16.39 -11.91 -23.08
CA THR A 6 -15.32 -12.35 -23.99
C THR A 6 -14.57 -13.60 -23.48
N GLY A 7 -14.92 -14.13 -22.30
CA GLY A 7 -14.23 -15.28 -21.67
C GLY A 7 -12.98 -14.89 -20.87
N ASP A 8 -12.59 -13.63 -20.82
CA ASP A 8 -11.44 -13.18 -20.06
C ASP A 8 -11.73 -13.20 -18.56
N ILE A 9 -10.74 -13.57 -17.76
CA ILE A 9 -10.85 -13.56 -16.30
C ILE A 9 -10.56 -12.15 -15.78
N VAL A 10 -11.58 -11.53 -15.19
CA VAL A 10 -11.45 -10.24 -14.51
C VAL A 10 -11.28 -10.47 -13.01
N TYR A 11 -10.24 -9.84 -12.43
CA TYR A 11 -9.98 -9.86 -11.01
C TYR A 11 -10.49 -8.56 -10.40
N LEU A 12 -11.43 -8.65 -9.46
CA LEU A 12 -11.88 -7.53 -8.66
C LEU A 12 -11.26 -7.60 -7.26
N ARG A 13 -11.03 -6.45 -6.67
CA ARG A 13 -10.56 -6.28 -5.29
C ARG A 13 -11.70 -5.77 -4.42
N SER A 14 -11.59 -5.90 -3.09
CA SER A 14 -12.56 -5.34 -2.14
C SER A 14 -12.59 -3.81 -2.17
N ALA A 15 -11.42 -3.17 -2.33
CA ALA A 15 -11.37 -1.73 -2.57
C ALA A 15 -11.80 -1.42 -4.00
N PRO A 16 -12.78 -0.52 -4.23
CA PRO A 16 -13.16 -0.10 -5.57
C PRO A 16 -12.02 0.67 -6.24
N SER A 17 -11.98 0.60 -7.57
CA SER A 17 -11.06 1.42 -8.36
C SER A 17 -11.71 1.88 -9.64
N ALA A 18 -11.48 3.13 -10.00
CA ALA A 18 -12.00 3.73 -11.22
C ALA A 18 -11.55 2.93 -12.45
N GLY A 19 -12.53 2.37 -13.19
CA GLY A 19 -12.28 1.53 -14.35
C GLY A 19 -11.57 0.21 -14.05
N ALA A 20 -11.54 -0.24 -12.81
CA ALA A 20 -10.82 -1.42 -12.33
C ALA A 20 -9.32 -1.42 -12.69
N LEU A 21 -8.68 -0.24 -12.68
CA LEU A 21 -7.28 -0.06 -13.05
C LEU A 21 -6.29 -0.29 -11.90
N TYR A 22 -6.77 -0.19 -10.65
CA TYR A 22 -6.02 -0.51 -9.43
C TYR A 22 -4.60 0.09 -9.39
N PRO A 23 -4.46 1.42 -9.40
CA PRO A 23 -3.17 2.09 -9.46
C PRO A 23 -2.34 1.94 -8.18
N ALA A 24 -2.99 1.68 -7.04
CA ALA A 24 -2.32 1.59 -5.75
C ALA A 24 -1.55 0.27 -5.58
N GLU A 25 -0.33 0.38 -5.09
CA GLU A 25 0.54 -0.70 -4.64
C GLU A 25 0.75 -0.61 -3.13
N ILE A 26 0.92 -1.74 -2.47
CA ILE A 26 1.16 -1.80 -1.03
C ILE A 26 2.54 -2.41 -0.77
N TYR A 27 3.34 -1.70 -0.02
CA TYR A 27 4.59 -2.17 0.52
C TYR A 27 4.47 -2.34 2.03
N LEU A 28 5.15 -3.34 2.57
CA LEU A 28 5.23 -3.60 3.99
C LEU A 28 6.69 -3.55 4.43
N ILE A 29 6.98 -2.72 5.42
CA ILE A 29 8.28 -2.65 6.06
C ILE A 29 8.16 -3.31 7.43
N SER A 30 8.99 -4.32 7.67
CA SER A 30 9.03 -5.06 8.92
C SER A 30 10.34 -4.83 9.66
N ARG A 31 10.26 -4.51 10.95
CA ARG A 31 11.40 -4.52 11.87
C ARG A 31 11.73 -5.92 12.42
N GLY A 32 11.01 -6.93 11.95
CA GLY A 32 11.08 -8.28 12.43
C GLY A 32 9.99 -8.59 13.47
N THR A 33 9.25 -9.64 13.20
CA THR A 33 8.29 -10.26 14.10
C THR A 33 8.57 -11.76 14.17
N SER A 34 7.87 -12.50 15.04
CA SER A 34 7.98 -13.96 15.09
C SER A 34 7.58 -14.66 13.78
N GLN A 35 6.77 -14.01 12.95
CA GLN A 35 6.23 -14.58 11.72
C GLN A 35 6.81 -13.95 10.45
N LEU A 36 7.30 -12.71 10.53
CA LEU A 36 7.79 -11.97 9.38
C LEU A 36 9.20 -11.40 9.68
N PRO A 37 10.24 -11.87 9.00
CA PRO A 37 11.59 -11.34 9.14
C PRO A 37 11.68 -9.84 8.83
N THR A 38 12.77 -9.22 9.26
CA THR A 38 13.12 -7.84 8.89
C THR A 38 13.23 -7.71 7.38
N GLY A 39 12.71 -6.61 6.81
CA GLY A 39 12.85 -6.33 5.39
C GLY A 39 11.73 -5.47 4.79
N LEU A 40 11.90 -5.15 3.52
CA LEU A 40 10.91 -4.51 2.66
C LEU A 40 10.22 -5.57 1.80
N TYR A 41 8.90 -5.54 1.80
CA TYR A 41 8.06 -6.47 1.08
C TYR A 41 7.05 -5.74 0.20
N ASN A 42 6.78 -6.28 -0.98
CA ASN A 42 5.64 -5.86 -1.80
C ASN A 42 4.50 -6.88 -1.70
N TYR A 43 3.28 -6.41 -1.52
CA TYR A 43 2.10 -7.27 -1.45
C TYR A 43 1.58 -7.63 -2.83
N GLN A 44 1.56 -8.93 -3.12
CA GLN A 44 1.08 -9.48 -4.37
C GLN A 44 -0.40 -9.88 -4.25
N VAL A 45 -1.29 -9.04 -4.76
CA VAL A 45 -2.75 -9.23 -4.65
C VAL A 45 -3.23 -10.51 -5.33
N LYS A 46 -2.64 -10.88 -6.47
CA LYS A 46 -3.08 -12.04 -7.27
C LYS A 46 -2.85 -13.36 -6.54
N THR A 47 -1.74 -13.48 -5.84
CA THR A 47 -1.31 -14.69 -5.13
C THR A 47 -1.57 -14.61 -3.63
N HIS A 48 -1.98 -13.45 -3.13
CA HIS A 48 -2.13 -13.16 -1.70
C HIS A 48 -0.85 -13.49 -0.92
N SER A 49 0.26 -12.93 -1.37
CA SER A 49 1.59 -13.21 -0.82
C SER A 49 2.42 -11.94 -0.68
N LEU A 50 3.48 -12.03 0.10
CA LEU A 50 4.49 -11.00 0.23
C LEU A 50 5.75 -11.44 -0.52
N VAL A 51 6.24 -10.59 -1.40
CA VAL A 51 7.54 -10.76 -2.06
C VAL A 51 8.54 -9.85 -1.36
N ARG A 52 9.59 -10.43 -0.80
CA ARG A 52 10.66 -9.69 -0.13
C ARG A 52 11.58 -9.09 -1.19
N PHE A 53 11.78 -7.77 -1.13
CA PHE A 53 12.67 -7.05 -2.04
C PHE A 53 14.06 -6.88 -1.45
N TRP A 54 14.13 -6.47 -0.21
CA TRP A 54 15.37 -6.19 0.49
C TRP A 54 15.43 -6.89 1.84
N ASP A 55 16.62 -7.35 2.22
CA ASP A 55 16.88 -7.95 3.52
C ASP A 55 17.11 -6.92 4.61
N ASP A 56 17.58 -5.74 4.22
CA ASP A 56 17.71 -4.58 5.09
C ASP A 56 16.35 -3.89 5.27
N HIS A 57 16.20 -3.16 6.38
CA HIS A 57 15.00 -2.36 6.62
C HIS A 57 15.37 -0.88 6.66
N PRO A 58 14.78 -0.07 5.82
CA PRO A 58 15.01 1.38 5.82
C PRO A 58 14.19 2.08 6.92
N TRP A 59 14.03 1.46 8.09
CA TRP A 59 13.15 1.95 9.14
C TRP A 59 13.54 3.34 9.65
N GLN A 60 14.83 3.57 9.88
CA GLN A 60 15.30 4.87 10.30
C GLN A 60 15.00 5.94 9.26
N ARG A 61 15.25 5.66 7.97
CA ARG A 61 14.92 6.59 6.88
C ARG A 61 13.41 6.88 6.82
N LEU A 62 12.58 5.86 7.06
CA LEU A 62 11.12 6.06 7.15
C LEU A 62 10.76 6.96 8.34
N GLN A 63 11.38 6.76 9.50
CA GLN A 63 11.16 7.63 10.66
C GLN A 63 11.56 9.07 10.37
N GLU A 64 12.71 9.29 9.75
CA GLU A 64 13.19 10.62 9.32
C GLU A 64 12.21 11.27 8.34
N ALA A 65 11.79 10.54 7.30
CA ALA A 65 10.82 11.02 6.32
C ALA A 65 9.45 11.35 6.93
N CYS A 66 9.06 10.66 8.00
CA CYS A 66 7.82 10.89 8.76
C CYS A 66 8.02 11.78 10.01
N PHE A 67 9.06 12.62 10.03
CA PHE A 67 9.33 13.56 11.13
C PHE A 67 9.38 12.90 12.52
N TRP A 68 9.94 11.70 12.61
CA TRP A 68 10.03 10.91 13.85
C TRP A 68 8.67 10.73 14.54
N HIS A 69 7.64 10.45 13.75
CA HIS A 69 6.29 10.28 14.26
C HIS A 69 6.22 9.14 15.29
N LEU A 70 5.65 9.42 16.47
CA LEU A 70 5.60 8.50 17.63
C LEU A 70 5.03 7.12 17.31
N ALA A 71 4.07 7.03 16.40
CA ALA A 71 3.50 5.75 15.99
C ALA A 71 4.56 4.78 15.43
N LEU A 72 5.63 5.29 14.79
CA LEU A 72 6.71 4.47 14.24
C LEU A 72 7.70 3.99 15.32
N GLU A 73 7.70 4.55 16.51
CA GLU A 73 8.54 4.08 17.62
C GLU A 73 7.99 2.79 18.25
N HIS A 74 6.67 2.69 18.30
CA HIS A 74 5.94 1.65 19.04
C HIS A 74 5.38 0.54 18.15
N THR A 75 5.71 0.54 16.85
CA THR A 75 5.27 -0.51 15.91
C THR A 75 6.44 -1.28 15.32
N HIS A 76 6.19 -2.50 14.90
CA HIS A 76 7.11 -3.35 14.17
C HIS A 76 6.79 -3.45 12.66
N LEU A 77 5.63 -2.92 12.26
CA LEU A 77 5.14 -2.99 10.88
C LEU A 77 4.69 -1.62 10.42
N ALA A 78 5.07 -1.25 9.20
CA ALA A 78 4.55 -0.08 8.50
C ALA A 78 4.08 -0.48 7.11
N LEU A 79 2.86 -0.05 6.76
CA LEU A 79 2.35 -0.18 5.40
C LEU A 79 2.56 1.15 4.67
N VAL A 80 3.22 1.09 3.52
CA VAL A 80 3.38 2.23 2.63
C VAL A 80 2.54 1.99 1.38
N THR A 81 1.66 2.94 1.08
CA THR A 81 0.85 2.90 -0.14
C THR A 81 1.45 3.83 -1.16
N SER A 82 1.85 3.30 -2.29
CA SER A 82 2.35 4.06 -3.43
C SER A 82 1.42 3.92 -4.64
N VAL A 83 1.65 4.68 -5.70
CA VAL A 83 0.73 4.76 -6.83
C VAL A 83 1.45 4.71 -8.16
N VAL A 84 1.00 3.84 -9.06
CA VAL A 84 1.43 3.80 -10.45
C VAL A 84 0.46 4.62 -11.30
N PHE A 85 0.76 5.92 -11.47
CA PHE A 85 -0.11 6.87 -12.18
C PHE A 85 -0.44 6.45 -13.60
N GLN A 86 0.51 5.85 -14.33
CA GLN A 86 0.34 5.41 -15.72
C GLN A 86 -0.84 4.47 -15.92
N ARG A 87 -1.19 3.67 -14.88
CA ARG A 87 -2.36 2.79 -14.94
C ARG A 87 -3.68 3.57 -15.10
N SER A 88 -3.73 4.85 -14.68
CA SER A 88 -4.94 5.68 -14.71
C SER A 88 -4.87 6.82 -15.72
N VAL A 89 -3.69 7.38 -15.98
CA VAL A 89 -3.52 8.60 -16.79
C VAL A 89 -3.97 8.39 -18.23
N TRP A 90 -3.65 7.25 -18.86
CA TRP A 90 -4.03 6.97 -20.25
C TRP A 90 -5.55 7.03 -20.47
N ARG A 91 -6.33 6.70 -19.42
CA ARG A 91 -7.79 6.68 -19.49
C ARG A 91 -8.45 7.97 -18.99
N TYR A 92 -7.92 8.53 -17.90
CA TYR A 92 -8.57 9.64 -17.18
C TYR A 92 -7.85 10.98 -17.35
N GLN A 93 -6.67 11.00 -17.97
CA GLN A 93 -5.87 12.20 -18.24
C GLN A 93 -5.75 13.10 -16.99
N ALA A 94 -6.09 14.39 -17.07
CA ALA A 94 -6.03 15.32 -15.94
C ALA A 94 -6.89 14.91 -14.73
N ARG A 95 -7.89 14.06 -14.92
CA ARG A 95 -8.73 13.55 -13.83
C ARG A 95 -8.09 12.36 -13.09
N ALA A 96 -6.99 11.80 -13.59
CA ALA A 96 -6.35 10.62 -13.01
C ALA A 96 -5.92 10.86 -11.57
N TYR A 97 -5.32 12.02 -11.28
CA TYR A 97 -4.87 12.38 -9.93
C TYR A 97 -6.00 12.23 -8.89
N ARG A 98 -7.16 12.85 -9.17
CA ARG A 98 -8.33 12.75 -8.26
C ARG A 98 -8.83 11.31 -8.11
N ARG A 99 -8.85 10.53 -9.21
CA ARG A 99 -9.27 9.13 -9.18
C ARG A 99 -8.36 8.28 -8.31
N VAL A 100 -7.07 8.47 -8.48
CA VAL A 100 -6.04 7.77 -7.69
C VAL A 100 -6.18 8.06 -6.20
N CYS A 101 -6.38 9.33 -5.81
CA CYS A 101 -6.60 9.68 -4.40
C CYS A 101 -7.86 9.01 -3.83
N LEU A 102 -8.96 8.97 -4.60
CA LEU A 102 -10.19 8.30 -4.17
C LEU A 102 -10.00 6.78 -4.03
N ASP A 103 -9.36 6.14 -5.00
CA ASP A 103 -9.08 4.71 -4.98
C ASP A 103 -8.21 4.34 -3.77
N THR A 104 -7.16 5.15 -3.51
CA THR A 104 -6.26 4.96 -2.36
C THR A 104 -6.98 5.17 -1.03
N GLY A 105 -7.85 6.17 -0.92
CA GLY A 105 -8.66 6.41 0.27
C GLY A 105 -9.57 5.22 0.61
N HIS A 106 -10.21 4.61 -0.38
CA HIS A 106 -11.01 3.39 -0.19
C HIS A 106 -10.14 2.19 0.24
N LEU A 107 -8.94 2.07 -0.33
CA LEU A 107 -7.99 1.03 0.06
C LEU A 107 -7.56 1.19 1.52
N LEU A 108 -7.19 2.41 1.94
CA LEU A 108 -6.82 2.71 3.32
C LEU A 108 -7.98 2.41 4.30
N GLY A 109 -9.20 2.80 3.99
CA GLY A 109 -10.38 2.48 4.80
C GLY A 109 -10.59 0.98 4.96
N ASN A 110 -10.37 0.19 3.90
CA ASN A 110 -10.43 -1.27 3.99
C ASN A 110 -9.30 -1.85 4.85
N ILE A 111 -8.09 -1.28 4.78
CA ILE A 111 -6.96 -1.68 5.63
C ILE A 111 -7.26 -1.40 7.10
N GLU A 112 -7.79 -0.22 7.42
CA GLU A 112 -8.17 0.15 8.79
C GLU A 112 -9.21 -0.81 9.36
N LEU A 113 -10.26 -1.09 8.58
CA LEU A 113 -11.31 -2.02 8.98
C LEU A 113 -10.76 -3.43 9.20
N ALA A 114 -9.98 -3.95 8.25
CA ALA A 114 -9.40 -5.28 8.33
C ALA A 114 -8.42 -5.40 9.50
N ALA A 115 -7.58 -4.40 9.72
CA ALA A 115 -6.65 -4.36 10.84
C ALA A 115 -7.38 -4.43 12.18
N SER A 116 -8.46 -3.66 12.33
CA SER A 116 -9.28 -3.67 13.56
C SER A 116 -9.95 -5.03 13.81
N LEU A 117 -10.33 -5.76 12.75
CA LEU A 117 -10.88 -7.12 12.86
C LEU A 117 -9.81 -8.17 13.24
N CYS A 118 -8.53 -7.85 13.05
CA CYS A 118 -7.38 -8.71 13.39
C CYS A 118 -6.65 -8.23 14.65
N ASP A 119 -7.31 -7.45 15.52
CA ASP A 119 -6.76 -6.91 16.78
C ASP A 119 -5.55 -5.97 16.61
N TYR A 120 -5.35 -5.42 15.40
CA TYR A 120 -4.40 -4.35 15.17
C TYR A 120 -5.05 -2.98 15.35
N ARG A 121 -4.24 -2.00 15.76
CA ARG A 121 -4.64 -0.60 15.84
C ARG A 121 -3.88 0.20 14.77
N PRO A 122 -4.44 0.36 13.58
CA PRO A 122 -3.79 1.13 12.53
C PRO A 122 -3.74 2.60 12.87
N HIS A 123 -2.67 3.27 12.47
CA HIS A 123 -2.49 4.71 12.58
C HIS A 123 -2.04 5.25 11.23
N VAL A 124 -2.83 6.15 10.65
CA VAL A 124 -2.52 6.75 9.35
C VAL A 124 -1.61 7.96 9.55
N ILE A 125 -0.45 7.95 8.90
CA ILE A 125 0.47 9.08 8.88
C ILE A 125 0.31 9.79 7.53
N GLY A 126 -0.20 11.03 7.55
CA GLY A 126 -0.38 11.86 6.35
C GLY A 126 0.65 12.98 6.21
N GLY A 127 1.51 13.16 7.22
CA GLY A 127 2.58 14.16 7.20
C GLY A 127 3.95 13.48 7.01
N PHE A 128 4.53 13.57 5.82
CA PHE A 128 5.84 13.00 5.50
C PHE A 128 6.49 13.76 4.33
N VAL A 129 7.77 13.50 4.12
CA VAL A 129 8.52 14.00 2.95
C VAL A 129 8.42 12.96 1.84
N ASP A 130 7.75 13.31 0.72
CA ASP A 130 7.47 12.38 -0.39
C ASP A 130 8.74 11.72 -0.92
N ASP A 131 9.78 12.50 -1.23
CA ASP A 131 11.05 11.97 -1.73
C ASP A 131 11.69 11.01 -0.72
N GLY A 132 11.65 11.35 0.58
CA GLY A 132 12.18 10.50 1.64
C GLY A 132 11.45 9.16 1.75
N VAL A 133 10.13 9.14 1.57
CA VAL A 133 9.35 7.88 1.55
C VAL A 133 9.60 7.10 0.25
N ASN A 134 9.73 7.79 -0.90
CA ASN A 134 10.04 7.13 -2.16
C ASN A 134 11.44 6.47 -2.15
N ASP A 135 12.42 7.08 -1.48
CA ASP A 135 13.78 6.52 -1.32
C ASP A 135 13.82 5.29 -0.40
N VAL A 136 12.73 5.03 0.33
CA VAL A 136 12.58 3.86 1.20
C VAL A 136 12.10 2.64 0.41
N LEU A 137 11.38 2.85 -0.71
CA LEU A 137 10.76 1.80 -1.54
C LEU A 137 11.64 1.34 -2.70
#